data_ce0b78d16eb173a243aea037ee535854
#
_entry.id   ce0b78d16eb173a243aea037ee535854
#
_cell.length_a   1.000
_cell.length_b   1.000
_cell.length_c   1.000
_cell.angle_alpha   90.00
_cell.angle_beta   90.00
_cell.angle_gamma   90.00
#
_symmetry.space_group_name_H-M   'P 1'
#
loop_
_entity.id
_entity.type
_entity.pdbx_description
1 polymer ?
#
loop_
_entity_poly.entity_id
_entity_poly.type
_entity_poly.pdbx_seq_one_letter_code
_entity_poly.pdbx_strand_id
1 'polypeptide(L)'
;MKISEFQALLKPVTDLVSGMAIDARLAEELNRRFPPGGEVFDTIERACHEAIADGWMCANGDAGRRWGRVIEPCEDTGGLSVDVVDLTDLVGSHHGHPGGEVCMVMPITPEAQFDGMSRGWCVFEPGTGHYPTVKNGEALILYMLPDGKIDYTDTR
;
A
#
# COMPACT_ATOMS: atom_id res chain seq x y z
N MET A 1 13.35 1.56 14.14
CA MET A 1 13.65 1.51 12.68
C MET A 1 13.54 2.89 12.08
N LYS A 2 14.46 3.24 11.19
CA LYS A 2 14.47 4.51 10.46
C LYS A 2 13.74 4.35 9.13
N ILE A 3 13.24 5.47 8.56
CA ILE A 3 12.59 5.46 7.26
C ILE A 3 13.53 4.89 6.18
N SER A 4 14.82 5.22 6.24
CA SER A 4 15.81 4.69 5.29
C SER A 4 15.93 3.17 5.36
N GLU A 5 15.80 2.59 6.54
CA GLU A 5 15.81 1.15 6.72
C GLU A 5 14.55 0.51 6.13
N PHE A 6 13.40 1.15 6.34
CA PHE A 6 12.15 0.70 5.75
C PHE A 6 12.21 0.75 4.23
N GLN A 7 12.75 1.84 3.68
CA GLN A 7 12.92 1.97 2.23
C GLN A 7 13.80 0.84 1.67
N ALA A 8 14.87 0.47 2.39
CA ALA A 8 15.73 -0.64 1.98
C ALA A 8 14.99 -1.97 1.95
N LEU A 9 14.07 -2.21 2.89
CA LEU A 9 13.23 -3.42 2.89
C LEU A 9 12.32 -3.48 1.67
N LEU A 10 11.86 -2.32 1.18
CA LEU A 10 10.95 -2.26 0.03
C LEU A 10 11.68 -2.39 -1.31
N LYS A 11 13.00 -2.24 -1.33
CA LYS A 11 13.74 -2.14 -2.59
C LYS A 11 13.50 -3.30 -3.57
N PRO A 12 13.48 -4.57 -3.16
CA PRO A 12 13.15 -5.64 -4.10
C PRO A 12 11.79 -5.44 -4.77
N VAL A 13 10.82 -4.91 -4.02
CA VAL A 13 9.47 -4.68 -4.50
C VAL A 13 9.44 -3.47 -5.43
N THR A 14 10.02 -2.34 -5.03
CA THR A 14 10.02 -1.13 -5.85
C THR A 14 10.82 -1.32 -7.14
N ASP A 15 11.89 -2.12 -7.10
CA ASP A 15 12.65 -2.46 -8.30
C ASP A 15 11.78 -3.25 -9.31
N LEU A 16 11.00 -4.20 -8.82
CA LEU A 16 10.09 -4.96 -9.69
C LEU A 16 8.99 -4.07 -10.26
N VAL A 17 8.34 -3.30 -9.40
CA VAL A 17 7.22 -2.43 -9.80
C VAL A 17 7.66 -1.39 -10.83
N SER A 18 8.80 -0.74 -10.62
CA SER A 18 9.29 0.30 -11.54
C SER A 18 9.72 -0.28 -12.88
N GLY A 19 9.97 -1.57 -12.96
CA GLY A 19 10.38 -2.24 -14.19
C GLY A 19 9.26 -2.88 -15.01
N MET A 20 8.02 -2.79 -14.57
CA MET A 20 6.88 -3.43 -15.23
C MET A 20 5.71 -2.46 -15.39
N ALA A 21 4.85 -2.74 -16.36
CA ALA A 21 3.56 -2.05 -16.46
C ALA A 21 2.69 -2.41 -15.26
N ILE A 22 1.86 -1.47 -14.80
CA ILE A 22 0.95 -1.71 -13.67
C ILE A 22 -0.34 -2.32 -14.22
N ASP A 23 -0.39 -3.65 -14.22
CA ASP A 23 -1.51 -4.43 -14.73
C ASP A 23 -1.60 -5.77 -13.98
N ALA A 24 -2.50 -6.65 -14.42
CA ALA A 24 -2.71 -7.94 -13.77
C ALA A 24 -1.45 -8.82 -13.73
N ARG A 25 -0.56 -8.69 -14.72
CA ARG A 25 0.69 -9.47 -14.73
C ARG A 25 1.61 -9.05 -13.60
N LEU A 26 1.64 -7.77 -13.28
CA LEU A 26 2.43 -7.28 -12.15
C LEU A 26 1.90 -7.85 -10.84
N ALA A 27 0.58 -7.88 -10.66
CA ALA A 27 -0.01 -8.47 -9.46
C ALA A 27 0.38 -9.95 -9.32
N GLU A 28 0.33 -10.69 -10.41
CA GLU A 28 0.75 -12.11 -10.41
C GLU A 28 2.23 -12.25 -10.03
N GLU A 29 3.10 -11.41 -10.61
CA GLU A 29 4.54 -11.45 -10.30
C GLU A 29 4.83 -11.11 -8.85
N LEU A 30 4.17 -10.09 -8.31
CA LEU A 30 4.34 -9.71 -6.92
C LEU A 30 3.92 -10.84 -5.97
N ASN A 31 2.77 -11.46 -6.23
CA ASN A 31 2.30 -12.57 -5.39
C ASN A 31 3.15 -13.83 -5.56
N ARG A 32 3.77 -14.01 -6.71
CA ARG A 32 4.67 -15.14 -6.94
C ARG A 32 6.03 -14.95 -6.27
N ARG A 33 6.60 -13.75 -6.38
CA ARG A 33 7.95 -13.47 -5.86
C ARG A 33 7.96 -13.11 -4.39
N PHE A 34 6.93 -12.41 -3.92
CA PHE A 34 6.84 -11.90 -2.56
C PHE A 34 5.51 -12.30 -1.91
N PRO A 35 5.23 -13.61 -1.83
CA PRO A 35 3.92 -14.05 -1.33
C PRO A 35 3.76 -13.80 0.17
N PRO A 36 2.52 -13.65 0.65
CA PRO A 36 2.24 -13.70 2.08
C PRO A 36 2.81 -15.00 2.67
N GLY A 37 3.43 -14.91 3.84
CA GLY A 37 4.13 -16.04 4.44
C GLY A 37 5.57 -16.16 3.98
N GLY A 38 5.98 -15.43 2.95
CA GLY A 38 7.36 -15.37 2.51
C GLY A 38 8.15 -14.30 3.26
N GLU A 39 9.48 -14.36 3.14
CA GLU A 39 10.36 -13.51 3.93
C GLU A 39 10.14 -12.02 3.66
N VAL A 40 10.07 -11.62 2.39
CA VAL A 40 9.95 -10.21 2.03
C VAL A 40 8.62 -9.63 2.53
N PHE A 41 7.51 -10.30 2.20
CA PHE A 41 6.18 -9.83 2.61
C PHE A 41 6.09 -9.72 4.13
N ASP A 42 6.45 -10.77 4.83
CA ASP A 42 6.31 -10.83 6.28
C ASP A 42 7.23 -9.83 6.99
N THR A 43 8.42 -9.59 6.45
CA THR A 43 9.34 -8.59 7.01
C THR A 43 8.78 -7.18 6.84
N ILE A 44 8.24 -6.86 5.67
CA ILE A 44 7.61 -5.56 5.44
C ILE A 44 6.40 -5.37 6.37
N GLU A 45 5.58 -6.39 6.51
CA GLU A 45 4.41 -6.34 7.39
C GLU A 45 4.81 -6.06 8.83
N ARG A 46 5.79 -6.78 9.36
CA ARG A 46 6.30 -6.55 10.72
C ARG A 46 6.86 -5.14 10.87
N ALA A 47 7.59 -4.67 9.85
CA ALA A 47 8.17 -3.32 9.87
C ALA A 47 7.09 -2.25 9.92
N CYS A 48 5.98 -2.44 9.21
CA CYS A 48 4.84 -1.51 9.28
C CYS A 48 4.26 -1.44 10.70
N HIS A 49 4.04 -2.59 11.34
CA HIS A 49 3.53 -2.62 12.71
C HIS A 49 4.49 -1.93 13.68
N GLU A 50 5.78 -2.18 13.54
CA GLU A 50 6.81 -1.55 14.37
C GLU A 50 6.83 -0.03 14.17
N ALA A 51 6.78 0.43 12.93
CA ALA A 51 6.80 1.85 12.61
C ALA A 51 5.56 2.58 13.13
N ILE A 52 4.41 1.93 13.08
CA ILE A 52 3.17 2.50 13.64
C ILE A 52 3.29 2.61 15.16
N ALA A 53 3.80 1.57 15.81
CA ALA A 53 4.02 1.59 17.26
C ALA A 53 5.04 2.67 17.67
N ASP A 54 6.04 2.91 16.83
CA ASP A 54 7.05 3.94 17.06
C ASP A 54 6.52 5.37 16.76
N GLY A 55 5.34 5.50 16.14
CA GLY A 55 4.66 6.77 15.95
C GLY A 55 5.01 7.54 14.68
N TRP A 56 5.80 6.99 13.77
CA TRP A 56 6.17 7.71 12.55
C TRP A 56 5.44 7.21 11.28
N MET A 57 4.65 6.14 11.38
CA MET A 57 3.82 5.64 10.28
C MET A 57 2.36 5.77 10.68
N CYS A 58 1.48 6.08 9.73
CA CYS A 58 0.05 6.32 10.00
C CYS A 58 -0.16 7.37 11.09
N ALA A 59 0.61 8.45 11.02
CA ALA A 59 0.66 9.46 12.07
C ALA A 59 -0.51 10.44 12.02
N ASN A 60 -1.30 10.44 10.96
CA ASN A 60 -2.46 11.32 10.79
C ASN A 60 -3.75 10.56 11.05
N GLY A 61 -4.79 11.29 11.44
CA GLY A 61 -6.12 10.73 11.64
C GLY A 61 -6.36 10.17 13.02
N ASP A 62 -7.42 9.39 13.14
CA ASP A 62 -7.90 8.82 14.41
C ASP A 62 -8.05 7.31 14.29
N ALA A 63 -8.36 6.67 15.41
CA ALA A 63 -8.63 5.22 15.43
C ALA A 63 -9.70 4.86 14.39
N GLY A 64 -9.42 3.84 13.60
CA GLY A 64 -10.28 3.38 12.51
C GLY A 64 -9.95 3.99 11.16
N ARG A 65 -9.23 5.10 11.13
CA ARG A 65 -8.80 5.74 9.89
C ARG A 65 -7.53 6.56 10.12
N ARG A 66 -6.39 5.92 9.94
CA ARG A 66 -5.08 6.58 10.02
C ARG A 66 -4.36 6.47 8.70
N TRP A 67 -3.56 7.49 8.40
CA TRP A 67 -2.85 7.52 7.11
C TRP A 67 -1.57 8.33 7.21
N GLY A 68 -0.73 8.20 6.20
CA GLY A 68 0.43 9.05 6.03
C GLY A 68 1.29 8.60 4.86
N ARG A 69 1.85 9.57 4.16
CA ARG A 69 2.88 9.30 3.17
C ARG A 69 4.20 9.06 3.91
N VAL A 70 4.82 7.93 3.60
CA VAL A 70 6.06 7.48 4.25
C VAL A 70 7.27 7.90 3.44
N ILE A 71 7.20 7.73 2.11
CA ILE A 71 8.32 8.00 1.21
C ILE A 71 7.80 8.76 0.01
N GLU A 72 8.41 9.94 -0.26
CA GLU A 72 8.12 10.69 -1.47
C GLU A 72 8.80 10.02 -2.67
N PRO A 73 8.28 10.24 -3.89
CA PRO A 73 8.92 9.66 -5.06
C PRO A 73 10.38 10.07 -5.13
N CYS A 74 11.25 9.10 -5.34
CA CYS A 74 12.69 9.35 -5.44
C CYS A 74 13.36 8.32 -6.36
N GLU A 75 14.62 8.55 -6.67
CA GLU A 75 15.37 7.65 -7.54
C GLU A 75 15.46 6.25 -6.95
N ASP A 76 15.68 6.15 -5.63
CA ASP A 76 15.83 4.85 -4.96
C ASP A 76 14.56 4.01 -4.96
N THR A 77 13.41 4.63 -5.14
CA THR A 77 12.12 3.91 -5.26
C THR A 77 11.67 3.78 -6.71
N GLY A 78 12.50 4.18 -7.68
CA GLY A 78 12.12 4.16 -9.08
C GLY A 78 11.00 5.14 -9.42
N GLY A 79 10.89 6.23 -8.66
CA GLY A 79 9.86 7.25 -8.86
C GLY A 79 8.53 6.95 -8.16
N LEU A 80 8.48 5.93 -7.31
CA LEU A 80 7.26 5.57 -6.59
C LEU A 80 7.19 6.28 -5.24
N SER A 81 6.03 6.80 -4.89
CA SER A 81 5.75 7.16 -3.50
C SER A 81 5.26 5.94 -2.74
N VAL A 82 5.37 5.98 -1.42
CA VAL A 82 4.87 4.92 -0.53
C VAL A 82 4.02 5.56 0.56
N ASP A 83 2.78 5.14 0.62
CA ASP A 83 1.82 5.54 1.64
C ASP A 83 1.36 4.31 2.40
N VAL A 84 0.98 4.47 3.66
CA VAL A 84 0.37 3.40 4.45
C VAL A 84 -0.88 3.94 5.14
N VAL A 85 -1.95 3.17 5.10
CA VAL A 85 -3.20 3.49 5.79
C VAL A 85 -3.59 2.33 6.71
N ASP A 86 -4.24 2.68 7.81
CA ASP A 86 -4.78 1.73 8.78
C ASP A 86 -6.27 2.00 8.87
N LEU A 87 -7.07 1.10 8.30
CA LEU A 87 -8.51 1.29 8.15
C LEU A 87 -9.29 0.15 8.80
N THR A 88 -10.39 0.50 9.47
CA THR A 88 -11.30 -0.47 10.08
C THR A 88 -12.71 -0.24 9.56
N ASP A 89 -13.28 -1.22 8.86
CA ASP A 89 -14.67 -1.19 8.36
C ASP A 89 -15.04 0.16 7.78
N LEU A 90 -14.31 0.59 6.75
CA LEU A 90 -14.42 1.95 6.22
C LEU A 90 -14.47 1.96 4.71
N VAL A 91 -15.36 2.81 4.17
CA VAL A 91 -15.34 3.20 2.76
C VAL A 91 -14.68 4.57 2.68
N GLY A 92 -13.52 4.63 2.03
CA GLY A 92 -12.78 5.88 1.88
C GLY A 92 -13.33 6.76 0.76
N SER A 93 -12.76 7.97 0.65
CA SER A 93 -13.15 8.92 -0.40
C SER A 93 -12.71 8.42 -1.77
N HIS A 94 -13.54 8.66 -2.78
CA HIS A 94 -13.20 8.28 -4.15
C HIS A 94 -11.92 8.98 -4.62
N HIS A 95 -11.04 8.21 -5.24
CA HIS A 95 -9.86 8.78 -5.87
C HIS A 95 -9.52 8.01 -7.15
N GLY A 96 -8.80 8.68 -8.03
CA GLY A 96 -8.28 8.09 -9.25
C GLY A 96 -6.77 7.93 -9.20
N HIS A 97 -6.27 7.04 -10.04
CA HIS A 97 -4.84 6.72 -10.14
C HIS A 97 -4.35 7.02 -11.55
N PRO A 98 -3.88 8.26 -11.84
CA PRO A 98 -3.40 8.58 -13.19
C PRO A 98 -2.30 7.64 -13.69
N GLY A 99 -1.39 7.25 -12.81
CA GLY A 99 -0.31 6.32 -13.14
C GLY A 99 -0.51 4.90 -12.67
N GLY A 100 -1.68 4.59 -12.11
CA GLY A 100 -1.93 3.30 -11.48
C GLY A 100 -1.55 3.28 -10.02
N GLU A 101 -1.86 2.17 -9.34
CA GLU A 101 -1.57 2.00 -7.92
C GLU A 101 -1.24 0.53 -7.64
N VAL A 102 -0.24 0.30 -6.81
CA VAL A 102 0.13 -1.05 -6.36
C VAL A 102 -0.10 -1.12 -4.87
N CYS A 103 -0.89 -2.10 -4.42
CA CYS A 103 -1.28 -2.24 -3.02
C CYS A 103 -0.79 -3.53 -2.40
N MET A 104 -0.32 -3.43 -1.17
CA MET A 104 0.00 -4.56 -0.31
C MET A 104 -1.04 -4.61 0.80
N VAL A 105 -1.87 -5.65 0.81
CA VAL A 105 -2.97 -5.80 1.76
C VAL A 105 -2.50 -6.64 2.94
N MET A 106 -2.56 -6.06 4.13
CA MET A 106 -2.07 -6.68 5.37
C MET A 106 -3.18 -6.69 6.43
N PRO A 107 -4.09 -7.68 6.39
CA PRO A 107 -5.17 -7.75 7.38
C PRO A 107 -4.63 -7.91 8.80
N ILE A 108 -5.17 -7.12 9.72
CA ILE A 108 -4.94 -7.30 11.16
C ILE A 108 -6.03 -8.23 11.69
N THR A 109 -7.29 -7.96 11.36
CA THR A 109 -8.37 -8.92 11.56
C THR A 109 -8.24 -9.98 10.46
N PRO A 110 -8.16 -11.28 10.78
CA PRO A 110 -7.89 -12.30 9.76
C PRO A 110 -8.80 -12.27 8.53
N GLU A 111 -10.08 -11.93 8.70
CA GLU A 111 -11.06 -11.91 7.62
C GLU A 111 -11.14 -10.58 6.89
N ALA A 112 -10.39 -9.56 7.33
CA ALA A 112 -10.46 -8.24 6.71
C ALA A 112 -9.99 -8.29 5.26
N GLN A 113 -10.70 -7.53 4.41
CA GLN A 113 -10.41 -7.45 2.98
C GLN A 113 -10.37 -6.00 2.54
N PHE A 114 -9.54 -5.72 1.56
CA PHE A 114 -9.46 -4.42 0.90
C PHE A 114 -9.97 -4.57 -0.53
N ASP A 115 -11.06 -3.88 -0.87
CA ASP A 115 -11.71 -3.98 -2.18
C ASP A 115 -11.97 -5.43 -2.60
N GLY A 116 -12.35 -6.29 -1.63
CA GLY A 116 -12.58 -7.71 -1.85
C GLY A 116 -11.32 -8.56 -1.88
N MET A 117 -10.15 -7.96 -1.68
CA MET A 117 -8.86 -8.67 -1.72
C MET A 117 -8.41 -9.05 -0.32
N SER A 118 -7.96 -10.28 -0.16
CA SER A 118 -7.36 -10.79 1.06
C SER A 118 -5.87 -10.42 1.13
N ARG A 119 -5.16 -10.94 2.11
CA ARG A 119 -3.72 -10.71 2.29
C ARG A 119 -2.97 -11.00 0.99
N GLY A 120 -2.16 -10.05 0.54
CA GLY A 120 -1.39 -10.18 -0.69
C GLY A 120 -1.28 -8.87 -1.44
N TRP A 121 -0.93 -8.96 -2.71
CA TRP A 121 -0.73 -7.81 -3.60
C TRP A 121 -1.87 -7.68 -4.59
N CYS A 122 -2.30 -6.44 -4.85
CA CYS A 122 -3.23 -6.14 -5.93
C CYS A 122 -2.81 -4.86 -6.63
N VAL A 123 -3.27 -4.67 -7.87
CA VAL A 123 -2.94 -3.49 -8.65
C VAL A 123 -4.20 -2.87 -9.22
N PHE A 124 -4.15 -1.55 -9.40
CA PHE A 124 -5.18 -0.78 -10.09
C PHE A 124 -4.51 -0.11 -11.28
N GLU A 125 -5.02 -0.36 -12.48
CA GLU A 125 -4.38 0.12 -13.71
C GLU A 125 -4.42 1.64 -13.85
N PRO A 126 -3.49 2.23 -14.62
CA PRO A 126 -3.51 3.67 -14.86
C PRO A 126 -4.87 4.13 -15.39
N GLY A 127 -5.33 5.27 -14.87
CA GLY A 127 -6.60 5.85 -15.28
C GLY A 127 -7.82 5.29 -14.55
N THR A 128 -7.65 4.34 -13.63
CA THR A 128 -8.75 3.80 -12.85
C THR A 128 -9.00 4.62 -11.60
N GLY A 129 -10.19 4.43 -11.00
CA GLY A 129 -10.54 5.04 -9.73
C GLY A 129 -11.45 4.12 -8.93
N HIS A 130 -11.51 4.38 -7.62
CA HIS A 130 -12.36 3.57 -6.75
C HIS A 130 -12.66 4.29 -5.43
N TYR A 131 -13.56 3.70 -4.65
CA TYR A 131 -13.75 4.02 -3.24
C TYR A 131 -12.98 2.96 -2.45
N PRO A 132 -11.78 3.28 -1.91
CA PRO A 132 -11.00 2.27 -1.17
C PRO A 132 -11.79 1.80 0.03
N THR A 133 -12.01 0.49 0.14
CA THR A 133 -12.94 -0.06 1.11
C THR A 133 -12.31 -1.21 1.87
N VAL A 134 -12.27 -1.10 3.21
CA VAL A 134 -11.90 -2.21 4.09
C VAL A 134 -13.16 -2.72 4.76
N LYS A 135 -13.40 -4.02 4.66
CA LYS A 135 -14.53 -4.72 5.28
C LYS A 135 -14.05 -5.86 6.16
N ASN A 136 -14.91 -6.25 7.08
CA ASN A 136 -14.72 -7.41 7.97
C ASN A 136 -13.56 -7.21 8.97
N GLY A 137 -13.33 -5.97 9.37
CA GLY A 137 -12.37 -5.65 10.41
C GLY A 137 -11.33 -4.62 9.99
N GLU A 138 -10.11 -4.79 10.48
CA GLU A 138 -9.02 -3.84 10.34
C GLU A 138 -7.92 -4.40 9.43
N ALA A 139 -7.38 -3.54 8.56
CA ALA A 139 -6.25 -3.89 7.71
C ALA A 139 -5.33 -2.69 7.51
N LEU A 140 -4.04 -2.99 7.36
CA LEU A 140 -3.06 -2.05 6.85
C LEU A 140 -3.00 -2.22 5.34
N ILE A 141 -2.92 -1.10 4.62
CA ILE A 141 -2.68 -1.12 3.18
C ILE A 141 -1.47 -0.23 2.92
N LEU A 142 -0.42 -0.82 2.36
CA LEU A 142 0.71 -0.07 1.83
C LEU A 142 0.45 0.10 0.34
N TYR A 143 0.53 1.34 -0.16
CA TYR A 143 0.34 1.54 -1.59
C TYR A 143 1.43 2.42 -2.19
N MET A 144 1.76 2.10 -3.43
CA MET A 144 2.80 2.77 -4.21
C MET A 144 2.17 3.43 -5.41
N LEU A 145 2.57 4.70 -5.64
CA LEU A 145 2.03 5.51 -6.72
C LEU A 145 3.16 6.05 -7.58
N PRO A 146 3.16 5.80 -8.89
CA PRO A 146 4.11 6.45 -9.80
C PRO A 146 4.00 7.97 -9.67
N ASP A 147 5.14 8.63 -9.44
CA ASP A 147 5.25 10.08 -9.24
C ASP A 147 4.36 10.62 -8.11
N GLY A 148 3.88 9.74 -7.24
CA GLY A 148 2.99 10.11 -6.14
C GLY A 148 1.62 10.58 -6.58
N LYS A 149 1.20 10.28 -7.81
CA LYS A 149 -0.03 10.85 -8.37
C LYS A 149 -1.28 10.14 -7.91
N ILE A 150 -2.15 10.91 -7.29
CA ILE A 150 -3.47 10.47 -6.87
C ILE A 150 -4.43 11.66 -7.03
N ASP A 151 -5.61 11.41 -7.59
CA ASP A 151 -6.64 12.44 -7.82
C ASP A 151 -7.84 12.16 -6.93
N TYR A 152 -8.06 13.00 -5.94
CA TYR A 152 -9.28 12.96 -5.16
C TYR A 152 -10.40 13.65 -5.94
N THR A 153 -11.29 12.84 -6.52
CA THR A 153 -12.34 13.33 -7.41
C THR A 153 -13.63 13.65 -6.69
N ASP A 154 -13.79 13.16 -5.46
CA ASP A 154 -14.94 13.47 -4.64
C ASP A 154 -14.67 14.76 -3.86
N THR A 155 -15.38 15.79 -4.20
CA THR A 155 -15.18 17.11 -3.62
C THR A 155 -16.30 17.53 -2.67
N ARG A 156 -17.22 16.64 -2.35
CA ARG A 156 -18.29 16.95 -1.42
C ARG A 156 -18.07 16.38 -0.05
#